data_11e6b2553427b5e084a5c1e15118871a
#
_entry.id   11e6b2553427b5e084a5c1e15118871a
#
_cell.length_a   1.000
_cell.length_b   1.000
_cell.length_c   1.000
_cell.angle_alpha   90.00
_cell.angle_beta   90.00
_cell.angle_gamma   90.00
#
_symmetry.space_group_name_H-M   'P 1'
#
loop_
_entity.id
_entity.type
_entity.pdbx_description
1 polymer ?
#
loop_
_entity_poly.entity_id
_entity_poly.type
_entity_poly.pdbx_seq_one_letter_code
_entity_poly.pdbx_strand_id
1 'polypeptide(L)'
;MLRAARIADANAFPHSTMRCWRYVKQALLQAGAVSGYPSTNYACQAGAELTSRYGFVRLKIHDPYRAPVGSVLVYSGGGAGHVEIRTEHGFASDYRSAWACRYRLIGVYAKLSA
;
A
#
# COMPACT_ATOMS: atom_id res chain seq x y z
N MET A 1 5.69 -4.84 8.99
CA MET A 1 5.52 -4.02 7.77
C MET A 1 6.73 -4.04 6.86
N LEU A 2 7.94 -4.09 7.39
CA LEU A 2 9.15 -4.18 6.56
C LEU A 2 9.14 -5.39 5.63
N ARG A 3 8.66 -6.54 6.12
CA ARG A 3 8.51 -7.74 5.30
C ARG A 3 7.53 -7.53 4.15
N ALA A 4 6.43 -6.83 4.39
CA ALA A 4 5.47 -6.50 3.33
C ALA A 4 6.13 -5.65 2.24
N ALA A 5 6.95 -4.67 2.63
CA ALA A 5 7.69 -3.84 1.68
C ALA A 5 8.63 -4.68 0.80
N ARG A 6 9.34 -5.62 1.40
CA ARG A 6 10.26 -6.50 0.67
C ARG A 6 9.55 -7.43 -0.29
N ILE A 7 8.42 -7.99 0.14
CA ILE A 7 7.62 -8.87 -0.72
C ILE A 7 7.04 -8.08 -1.90
N ALA A 8 6.49 -6.90 -1.64
CA ALA A 8 5.94 -6.05 -2.68
C ALA A 8 6.99 -5.66 -3.72
N ASP A 9 8.17 -5.26 -3.24
CA ASP A 9 9.26 -4.85 -4.11
C ASP A 9 9.75 -6.03 -4.99
N ALA A 10 9.87 -7.21 -4.40
CA ALA A 10 10.34 -8.41 -5.10
C ALA A 10 9.36 -8.89 -6.18
N ASN A 11 8.06 -8.71 -5.96
CA ASN A 11 7.02 -9.19 -6.88
C ASN A 11 6.57 -8.14 -7.90
N ALA A 12 7.01 -6.90 -7.75
CA ALA A 12 6.56 -5.81 -8.62
C ALA A 12 7.20 -5.90 -10.00
N PHE A 13 6.44 -5.50 -11.01
CA PHE A 13 6.91 -5.38 -12.38
C PHE A 13 7.52 -3.99 -12.62
N PRO A 14 8.29 -3.79 -13.69
CA PRO A 14 8.80 -2.46 -14.02
C PRO A 14 7.73 -1.50 -14.54
N HIS A 15 6.57 -2.01 -14.98
CA HIS A 15 5.48 -1.21 -15.53
C HIS A 15 4.15 -1.60 -14.89
N SER A 16 3.21 -0.66 -14.84
CA SER A 16 1.87 -0.91 -14.31
C SER A 16 1.15 -2.00 -15.08
N THR A 17 0.50 -2.91 -14.34
CA THR A 17 -0.40 -3.93 -14.90
C THR A 17 -1.85 -3.65 -14.53
N MET A 18 -2.13 -2.50 -13.91
CA MET A 18 -3.45 -2.08 -13.43
C MET A 18 -4.02 -3.00 -12.33
N ARG A 19 -3.14 -3.58 -11.52
CA ARG A 19 -3.51 -4.51 -10.44
C ARG A 19 -2.88 -4.12 -9.11
N CYS A 20 -2.79 -2.82 -8.86
CA CYS A 20 -2.07 -2.30 -7.70
C CYS A 20 -2.59 -2.87 -6.38
N TRP A 21 -3.92 -2.83 -6.15
CA TRP A 21 -4.48 -3.30 -4.90
C TRP A 21 -4.29 -4.81 -4.73
N ARG A 22 -4.43 -5.57 -5.79
CA ARG A 22 -4.22 -7.02 -5.76
C ARG A 22 -2.81 -7.38 -5.27
N TYR A 23 -1.78 -6.70 -5.77
CA TYR A 23 -0.40 -6.96 -5.39
C TYR A 23 -0.11 -6.52 -3.96
N VAL A 24 -0.67 -5.39 -3.54
CA VAL A 24 -0.54 -4.92 -2.16
C VAL A 24 -1.24 -5.88 -1.20
N LYS A 25 -2.45 -6.35 -1.53
CA LYS A 25 -3.16 -7.37 -0.73
C LYS A 25 -2.30 -8.61 -0.53
N GLN A 26 -1.71 -9.12 -1.61
CA GLN A 26 -0.85 -10.30 -1.55
C GLN A 26 0.37 -10.09 -0.67
N ALA A 27 1.02 -8.94 -0.79
CA ALA A 27 2.20 -8.63 0.02
C ALA A 27 1.84 -8.55 1.52
N LEU A 28 0.73 -7.91 1.85
CA LEU A 28 0.28 -7.81 3.23
C LEU A 28 -0.10 -9.16 3.82
N LEU A 29 -0.77 -10.00 3.04
CA LEU A 29 -1.16 -11.33 3.47
C LEU A 29 0.06 -12.22 3.69
N GLN A 30 0.99 -12.26 2.75
CA GLN A 30 2.20 -13.06 2.86
C GLN A 30 3.10 -12.59 4.01
N ALA A 31 3.10 -11.30 4.31
CA ALA A 31 3.86 -10.76 5.43
C ALA A 31 3.18 -10.98 6.80
N GLY A 32 1.93 -11.47 6.81
CA GLY A 32 1.18 -11.65 8.03
C GLY A 32 0.63 -10.35 8.61
N ALA A 33 0.63 -9.26 7.84
CA ALA A 33 0.11 -7.98 8.29
C ALA A 33 -1.43 -7.95 8.31
N VAL A 34 -2.05 -8.76 7.48
CA VAL A 34 -3.51 -9.00 7.50
C VAL A 34 -3.78 -10.48 7.70
N SER A 35 -4.85 -10.80 8.43
CA SER A 35 -5.21 -12.18 8.76
C SER A 35 -5.96 -12.89 7.63
N GLY A 36 -6.47 -12.15 6.66
CA GLY A 36 -7.18 -12.67 5.50
C GLY A 36 -7.01 -11.75 4.31
N TYR A 37 -7.40 -12.23 3.14
CA TYR A 37 -7.29 -11.44 1.92
C TYR A 37 -8.31 -10.29 1.96
N PRO A 38 -7.88 -9.02 1.87
CA PRO A 38 -8.82 -7.91 1.90
C PRO A 38 -9.87 -8.00 0.80
N SER A 39 -11.10 -7.60 1.12
CA SER A 39 -12.26 -7.86 0.27
C SER A 39 -12.69 -6.69 -0.62
N THR A 40 -12.22 -5.47 -0.34
CA THR A 40 -12.59 -4.32 -1.17
C THR A 40 -11.99 -4.42 -2.56
N ASN A 41 -12.72 -3.91 -3.56
CA ASN A 41 -12.32 -4.04 -4.96
C ASN A 41 -11.47 -2.88 -5.46
N TYR A 42 -11.67 -1.67 -4.91
CA TYR A 42 -10.98 -0.48 -5.40
C TYR A 42 -9.86 -0.05 -4.47
N ALA A 43 -8.76 0.37 -5.07
CA ALA A 43 -7.59 0.81 -4.32
C ALA A 43 -7.91 1.93 -3.32
N CYS A 44 -8.77 2.88 -3.70
CA CYS A 44 -9.13 3.99 -2.81
C CYS A 44 -9.88 3.56 -1.55
N GLN A 45 -10.38 2.33 -1.50
CA GLN A 45 -11.06 1.76 -0.33
C GLN A 45 -10.09 1.09 0.66
N ALA A 46 -8.83 0.95 0.28
CA ALA A 46 -7.86 0.17 1.05
C ALA A 46 -7.68 0.70 2.48
N GLY A 47 -7.57 2.02 2.63
CA GLY A 47 -7.35 2.61 3.96
C GLY A 47 -8.49 2.33 4.92
N ALA A 48 -9.72 2.47 4.47
CA ALA A 48 -10.89 2.20 5.30
C ALA A 48 -10.95 0.73 5.72
N GLU A 49 -10.68 -0.18 4.82
CA GLU A 49 -10.69 -1.61 5.15
C GLU A 49 -9.55 -1.98 6.10
N LEU A 50 -8.34 -1.50 5.86
CA LEU A 50 -7.19 -1.82 6.70
C LEU A 50 -7.37 -1.30 8.13
N THR A 51 -7.93 -0.11 8.29
CA THR A 51 -8.15 0.46 9.63
C THR A 51 -9.31 -0.20 10.35
N SER A 52 -10.41 -0.51 9.67
CA SER A 52 -11.60 -1.08 10.31
C SER A 52 -11.48 -2.57 10.61
N ARG A 53 -10.72 -3.34 9.81
CA ARG A 53 -10.71 -4.80 9.91
C ARG A 53 -9.38 -5.41 10.32
N TYR A 54 -8.26 -4.71 10.10
CA TYR A 54 -6.94 -5.33 10.26
C TYR A 54 -6.02 -4.61 11.21
N GLY A 55 -6.53 -3.64 11.96
CA GLY A 55 -5.76 -2.98 13.01
C GLY A 55 -4.72 -1.98 12.53
N PHE A 56 -4.82 -1.53 11.30
CA PHE A 56 -3.96 -0.46 10.80
C PHE A 56 -4.40 0.88 11.39
N VAL A 57 -3.48 1.80 11.50
CA VAL A 57 -3.74 3.18 11.89
C VAL A 57 -3.33 4.13 10.78
N ARG A 58 -4.06 5.22 10.64
CA ARG A 58 -3.69 6.29 9.72
C ARG A 58 -2.67 7.19 10.39
N LEU A 59 -1.53 7.36 9.75
CA LEU A 59 -0.47 8.24 10.25
C LEU A 59 -0.73 9.69 9.83
N LYS A 60 -0.23 10.63 10.62
CA LYS A 60 -0.33 12.07 10.31
C LYS A 60 0.80 12.46 9.35
N ILE A 61 0.78 11.89 8.16
CA ILE A 61 1.79 12.10 7.13
C ILE A 61 1.07 12.49 5.85
N HIS A 62 1.46 13.62 5.26
CA HIS A 62 0.86 14.19 4.06
C HIS A 62 1.79 14.20 2.86
N ASP A 63 3.05 13.81 3.06
CA ASP A 63 4.06 13.71 2.01
C ASP A 63 4.43 12.24 1.83
N PRO A 64 4.17 11.63 0.65
CA PRO A 64 4.47 10.22 0.43
C PRO A 64 5.94 9.87 0.68
N TYR A 65 6.85 10.80 0.41
CA TYR A 65 8.29 10.55 0.58
C TYR A 65 8.72 10.49 2.04
N ARG A 66 7.87 10.93 2.96
CA ARG A 66 8.11 10.83 4.41
C ARG A 66 7.48 9.59 5.03
N ALA A 67 6.76 8.82 4.25
CA ALA A 67 6.12 7.60 4.75
C ALA A 67 7.17 6.58 5.20
N PRO A 68 6.99 5.93 6.35
CA PRO A 68 7.91 4.89 6.79
C PRO A 68 7.90 3.70 5.83
N VAL A 69 9.05 3.04 5.70
CA VAL A 69 9.12 1.80 4.92
C VAL A 69 8.14 0.78 5.49
N GLY A 70 7.35 0.18 4.60
CA GLY A 70 6.32 -0.79 4.95
C GLY A 70 4.94 -0.19 5.12
N SER A 71 4.80 1.13 5.19
CA SER A 71 3.48 1.76 5.24
C SER A 71 2.77 1.64 3.90
N VAL A 72 1.44 1.69 3.95
CA VAL A 72 0.55 1.62 2.79
C VAL A 72 0.06 3.01 2.48
N LEU A 73 0.27 3.46 1.25
CA LEU A 73 -0.16 4.77 0.78
C LEU A 73 -1.36 4.59 -0.15
N VAL A 74 -2.43 5.34 0.12
CA VAL A 74 -3.69 5.23 -0.62
C VAL A 74 -4.00 6.57 -1.26
N TYR A 75 -4.36 6.54 -2.53
CA TYR A 75 -4.60 7.73 -3.34
C TYR A 75 -5.98 7.69 -3.99
N SER A 76 -6.56 8.86 -4.21
CA SER A 76 -7.78 9.04 -5.01
C SER A 76 -7.40 9.54 -6.40
N GLY A 77 -8.15 9.09 -7.41
CA GLY A 77 -7.96 9.52 -8.79
C GLY A 77 -8.24 8.37 -9.75
N GLY A 78 -8.56 8.70 -11.00
CA GLY A 78 -8.82 7.70 -12.03
C GLY A 78 -9.99 6.76 -11.73
N GLY A 79 -10.90 7.14 -10.86
CA GLY A 79 -12.05 6.31 -10.44
C GLY A 79 -11.72 5.34 -9.33
N ALA A 80 -10.84 4.38 -9.57
CA ALA A 80 -10.49 3.34 -8.59
C ALA A 80 -9.42 3.77 -7.59
N GLY A 81 -8.71 4.87 -7.86
CA GLY A 81 -7.60 5.29 -7.03
C GLY A 81 -6.33 4.47 -7.28
N HIS A 82 -5.40 4.60 -6.35
CA HIS A 82 -4.15 3.84 -6.38
C HIS A 82 -3.72 3.49 -4.95
N VAL A 83 -3.02 2.39 -4.81
CA VAL A 83 -2.43 1.96 -3.53
C VAL A 83 -1.04 1.41 -3.80
N GLU A 84 -0.11 1.74 -2.91
CA GLU A 84 1.28 1.28 -3.00
C GLU A 84 1.87 1.12 -1.61
N ILE A 85 2.97 0.39 -1.51
CA ILE A 85 3.71 0.22 -0.26
C ILE A 85 5.03 0.99 -0.39
N ARG A 86 5.37 1.74 0.65
CA ARG A 86 6.67 2.42 0.74
C ARG A 86 7.77 1.38 0.93
N THR A 87 8.76 1.36 0.04
CA THR A 87 9.88 0.42 0.11
C THR A 87 11.19 1.14 0.35
N GLU A 88 12.26 0.37 0.57
CA GLU A 88 13.61 0.91 0.70
C GLU A 88 14.08 1.59 -0.59
N HIS A 89 13.52 1.21 -1.74
CA HIS A 89 13.91 1.70 -3.05
C HIS A 89 12.92 2.68 -3.67
N GLY A 90 11.82 2.97 -2.97
CA GLY A 90 10.79 3.87 -3.47
C GLY A 90 9.40 3.38 -3.09
N PHE A 91 8.63 2.95 -4.08
CA PHE A 91 7.23 2.55 -3.92
C PHE A 91 6.97 1.30 -4.75
N ALA A 92 6.14 0.39 -4.23
CA ALA A 92 5.79 -0.83 -4.95
C ALA A 92 4.30 -1.14 -4.81
N SER A 93 3.70 -1.50 -5.92
CA SER A 93 2.36 -2.05 -6.01
C SER A 93 2.44 -3.28 -6.94
N ASP A 94 1.73 -3.27 -8.08
CA ASP A 94 1.97 -4.22 -9.17
C ASP A 94 3.24 -3.84 -9.97
N TYR A 95 3.71 -2.60 -9.80
CA TYR A 95 4.98 -2.16 -10.37
C TYR A 95 5.78 -1.37 -9.32
N ARG A 96 7.10 -1.27 -9.54
CA ARG A 96 7.98 -0.51 -8.66
C ARG A 96 8.35 0.81 -9.31
N SER A 97 8.49 1.84 -8.48
CA SER A 97 8.85 3.17 -8.91
C SER A 97 9.68 3.88 -7.83
N ALA A 98 10.64 4.69 -8.26
CA ALA A 98 11.33 5.60 -7.36
C ALA A 98 10.46 6.80 -6.98
N TRP A 99 9.37 7.03 -7.71
CA TRP A 99 8.50 8.19 -7.56
C TRP A 99 7.14 7.78 -7.01
N ALA A 100 6.61 8.58 -6.09
CA ALA A 100 5.27 8.38 -5.57
C ALA A 100 4.23 8.58 -6.68
N CYS A 101 3.07 7.91 -6.54
CA CYS A 101 1.92 8.15 -7.40
C CYS A 101 1.55 9.63 -7.39
N ARG A 102 1.14 10.14 -8.55
CA ARG A 102 0.78 11.57 -8.71
C ARG A 102 -0.65 11.90 -8.34
N TYR A 103 -1.46 10.90 -8.06
CA TYR A 103 -2.82 11.13 -7.57
C TYR A 103 -2.79 11.78 -6.18
N ARG A 104 -3.94 12.30 -5.77
CA ARG A 104 -4.08 12.92 -4.47
C ARG A 104 -3.96 11.88 -3.36
N LEU A 105 -3.04 12.06 -2.42
CA LEU A 105 -2.87 11.17 -1.27
C LEU A 105 -4.08 11.28 -0.34
N ILE A 106 -4.76 10.14 -0.11
CA ILE A 106 -5.82 10.05 0.88
C ILE A 106 -5.21 9.88 2.27
N GLY A 107 -4.25 9.00 2.40
CA GLY A 107 -3.60 8.75 3.67
C GLY A 107 -2.49 7.73 3.60
N VAL A 108 -1.71 7.69 4.67
CA VAL A 108 -0.61 6.75 4.89
C VAL A 108 -1.02 5.88 6.08
N TYR A 109 -0.95 4.57 5.92
CA TYR A 109 -1.44 3.62 6.92
C TYR A 109 -0.34 2.65 7.30
N ALA A 110 -0.27 2.36 8.59
CA ALA A 110 0.69 1.38 9.09
C ALA A 110 0.06 0.50 10.17
N LYS A 111 0.50 -0.75 10.23
CA LYS A 111 0.16 -1.63 11.33
C LYS A 111 1.27 -1.53 12.35
N LEU A 112 0.96 -0.93 13.49
CA LEU A 112 1.90 -0.84 14.59
C LEU A 112 1.98 -2.20 15.25
N SER A 113 3.17 -2.77 15.30
CA SER A 113 3.34 -4.06 15.94
C SER A 113 3.11 -3.95 17.44
N ALA A 114 2.42 -4.92 17.91
CA ALA A 114 2.29 -5.08 19.35
C ALA A 114 3.61 -5.59 19.92
#